data_0c52b7a36846e175356ca58919526701
#
_entry.id   0c52b7a36846e175356ca58919526701
#
_cell.length_a   1.000
_cell.length_b   1.000
_cell.length_c   1.000
_cell.angle_alpha   90.00
_cell.angle_beta   90.00
_cell.angle_gamma   90.00
#
_symmetry.space_group_name_H-M   'P 1'
#
loop_
_entity.id
_entity.type
_entity.pdbx_description
1 polymer ?
#
loop_
_entity_poly.entity_id
_entity_poly.type
_entity_poly.pdbx_seq_one_letter_code
_entity_poly.pdbx_strand_id
1 'polypeptide(L)'
;MDKENISKSIDGSLYVSEDVIAKVISKAVSGVDGVVGVASSAHNPLRLLFAKENHGKMKFRLDGDVLSVAVGIVLEQDASAVETSEKVQESIKEQVQNVLGLTVAKVNVNVLDIDV
;
A
#
# COMPACT_ATOMS: atom_id res chain seq x y z
N MET A 1 -5.44 18.83 -15.07
CA MET A 1 -4.66 17.78 -14.59
C MET A 1 -3.48 18.24 -13.80
N ASP A 2 -3.28 17.58 -12.77
CA ASP A 2 -2.28 17.97 -11.89
C ASP A 2 -0.97 17.39 -12.25
N LYS A 3 -0.05 18.21 -12.56
CA LYS A 3 1.27 17.75 -12.82
C LYS A 3 1.97 17.24 -11.60
N GLU A 4 1.35 17.48 -10.45
CA GLU A 4 1.91 17.06 -9.22
C GLU A 4 1.87 15.59 -9.01
N ASN A 5 1.03 14.87 -9.71
CA ASN A 5 0.91 13.45 -9.49
C ASN A 5 2.19 12.71 -9.86
N ILE A 6 2.67 12.93 -11.05
CA ILE A 6 3.96 12.41 -11.45
C ILE A 6 4.57 13.42 -12.39
N SER A 7 5.75 13.90 -12.07
CA SER A 7 6.40 14.84 -12.95
C SER A 7 7.91 14.71 -12.82
N LYS A 8 8.60 15.07 -13.87
CA LYS A 8 10.04 15.16 -13.87
C LYS A 8 10.42 16.61 -13.91
N SER A 9 11.24 17.03 -12.98
CA SER A 9 11.74 18.38 -13.04
C SER A 9 12.87 18.43 -14.07
N ILE A 10 13.30 19.63 -14.39
CA ILE A 10 14.31 19.84 -15.41
C ILE A 10 15.62 19.18 -15.05
N ASP A 11 15.92 19.07 -13.77
CA ASP A 11 17.15 18.42 -13.30
C ASP A 11 17.02 16.91 -13.23
N GLY A 12 15.89 16.33 -13.63
CA GLY A 12 15.70 14.90 -13.64
C GLY A 12 15.06 14.31 -12.41
N SER A 13 14.68 15.13 -11.42
CA SER A 13 14.01 14.63 -10.24
C SER A 13 12.62 14.11 -10.57
N LEU A 14 12.22 13.05 -9.89
CA LEU A 14 10.90 12.47 -10.05
C LEU A 14 10.04 12.85 -8.86
N TYR A 15 8.85 13.31 -9.16
CA TYR A 15 7.92 13.73 -8.15
C TYR A 15 6.71 12.78 -8.17
N VAL A 16 6.45 12.12 -7.05
CA VAL A 16 5.37 11.13 -6.97
C VAL A 16 4.43 11.52 -5.85
N SER A 17 3.13 11.60 -6.17
CA SER A 17 2.14 11.98 -5.16
C SER A 17 1.84 10.83 -4.21
N GLU A 18 1.35 11.18 -3.03
CA GLU A 18 0.93 10.19 -2.04
C GLU A 18 -0.18 9.31 -2.58
N ASP A 19 -1.08 9.89 -3.35
CA ASP A 19 -2.19 9.15 -3.88
C ASP A 19 -1.73 8.04 -4.84
N VAL A 20 -0.73 8.33 -5.64
CA VAL A 20 -0.18 7.35 -6.56
C VAL A 20 0.53 6.24 -5.78
N ILE A 21 1.29 6.62 -4.76
CA ILE A 21 1.96 5.62 -3.91
C ILE A 21 0.94 4.69 -3.27
N ALA A 22 -0.13 5.26 -2.71
CA ALA A 22 -1.17 4.46 -2.07
C ALA A 22 -1.83 3.50 -3.05
N LYS A 23 -2.07 3.94 -4.28
CA LYS A 23 -2.68 3.09 -5.29
C LYS A 23 -1.78 1.92 -5.67
N VAL A 24 -0.49 2.17 -5.80
CA VAL A 24 0.46 1.11 -6.14
C VAL A 24 0.53 0.08 -5.02
N ILE A 25 0.60 0.55 -3.77
CA ILE A 25 0.64 -0.35 -2.61
C ILE A 25 -0.64 -1.17 -2.52
N SER A 26 -1.79 -0.53 -2.65
CA SER A 26 -3.08 -1.23 -2.61
C SER A 26 -3.16 -2.33 -3.65
N LYS A 27 -2.73 -2.02 -4.84
CA LYS A 27 -2.77 -2.99 -5.92
C LYS A 27 -1.81 -4.15 -5.66
N ALA A 28 -0.63 -3.84 -5.13
CA ALA A 28 0.35 -4.87 -4.80
C ALA A 28 -0.20 -5.82 -3.73
N VAL A 29 -0.88 -5.29 -2.73
CA VAL A 29 -1.46 -6.09 -1.66
C VAL A 29 -2.60 -6.95 -2.18
N SER A 30 -3.49 -6.36 -2.98
CA SER A 30 -4.66 -7.08 -3.47
C SER A 30 -4.32 -8.18 -4.46
N GLY A 31 -3.15 -8.12 -5.06
CA GLY A 31 -2.73 -9.14 -6.02
C GLY A 31 -2.15 -10.39 -5.39
N VAL A 32 -2.02 -10.44 -4.06
CA VAL A 32 -1.43 -11.59 -3.39
C VAL A 32 -2.53 -12.58 -3.01
N ASP A 33 -2.33 -13.86 -3.35
CA ASP A 33 -3.28 -14.90 -2.98
C ASP A 33 -3.37 -15.02 -1.47
N GLY A 34 -4.59 -15.15 -0.99
CA GLY A 34 -4.83 -15.26 0.45
C GLY A 34 -5.17 -13.94 1.11
N VAL A 35 -5.05 -12.83 0.39
CA VAL A 35 -5.39 -11.51 0.91
C VAL A 35 -6.75 -11.09 0.38
N VAL A 36 -7.65 -10.70 1.29
CA VAL A 36 -8.90 -10.09 0.90
C VAL A 36 -8.65 -8.67 0.42
N GLY A 37 -7.79 -7.96 1.13
CA GLY A 37 -7.41 -6.60 0.76
C GLY A 37 -6.77 -5.87 1.92
N VAL A 38 -6.55 -4.57 1.72
CA VAL A 38 -6.08 -3.69 2.78
C VAL A 38 -7.23 -3.49 3.76
N ALA A 39 -6.94 -3.64 5.05
CA ALA A 39 -7.97 -3.49 6.06
C ALA A 39 -8.48 -2.05 6.06
N SER A 40 -9.79 -1.90 6.19
CA SER A 40 -10.39 -0.59 6.24
C SER A 40 -10.12 0.07 7.59
N SER A 41 -9.84 1.35 7.56
CA SER A 41 -9.70 2.10 8.79
C SER A 41 -11.05 2.36 9.44
N ALA A 42 -12.13 2.11 8.73
CA ALA A 42 -13.48 2.30 9.22
C ALA A 42 -14.26 1.02 9.07
N HIS A 43 -14.35 0.26 10.17
CA HIS A 43 -15.23 -0.91 10.17
C HIS A 43 -16.69 -0.51 10.28
N ASN A 44 -16.94 0.72 10.71
CA ASN A 44 -18.29 1.23 10.85
C ASN A 44 -18.74 1.81 9.50
N PRO A 45 -19.86 1.30 8.94
CA PRO A 45 -20.31 1.80 7.65
C PRO A 45 -20.57 3.30 7.62
N LEU A 46 -20.96 3.88 8.75
CA LEU A 46 -21.19 5.31 8.79
C LEU A 46 -19.89 6.09 8.56
N ARG A 47 -18.79 5.58 9.08
CA ARG A 47 -17.52 6.25 8.89
C ARG A 47 -17.07 6.18 7.44
N LEU A 48 -17.41 5.10 6.75
CA LEU A 48 -17.05 4.96 5.35
C LEU A 48 -17.73 6.04 4.51
N LEU A 49 -18.94 6.46 4.90
CA LEU A 49 -19.64 7.49 4.15
C LEU A 49 -18.95 8.84 4.23
N PHE A 50 -18.19 9.07 5.29
CA PHE A 50 -17.52 10.35 5.50
C PHE A 50 -16.04 10.30 5.17
N ALA A 51 -15.52 9.15 4.84
CA ALA A 51 -14.11 9.02 4.50
C ALA A 51 -13.86 9.54 3.10
N LYS A 52 -13.06 10.57 2.99
CA LYS A 52 -12.77 11.16 1.69
C LYS A 52 -11.71 10.39 0.94
N GLU A 53 -10.63 10.12 1.61
CA GLU A 53 -9.54 9.40 0.98
C GLU A 53 -9.26 8.22 1.84
N ASN A 54 -9.87 7.13 1.50
CA ASN A 54 -9.76 5.95 2.32
C ASN A 54 -8.75 5.00 1.72
N HIS A 55 -7.54 5.09 2.18
CA HIS A 55 -6.50 4.14 1.81
C HIS A 55 -6.45 2.97 2.78
N GLY A 56 -7.40 2.92 3.71
CA GLY A 56 -7.46 1.85 4.69
C GLY A 56 -6.38 2.01 5.75
N LYS A 57 -5.96 0.88 6.30
CA LYS A 57 -4.92 0.87 7.32
C LYS A 57 -3.56 0.84 6.64
N MET A 58 -3.23 1.93 6.01
CA MET A 58 -2.00 2.05 5.27
C MET A 58 -1.31 3.34 5.65
N LYS A 59 -0.03 3.24 5.97
CA LYS A 59 0.80 4.41 6.22
C LYS A 59 2.10 4.24 5.49
N PHE A 60 2.63 5.33 4.98
CA PHE A 60 3.93 5.27 4.35
C PHE A 60 4.64 6.59 4.51
N ARG A 61 5.95 6.53 4.40
CA ARG A 61 6.78 7.70 4.54
C ARG A 61 7.84 7.66 3.45
N LEU A 62 7.94 8.74 2.72
CA LEU A 62 8.94 8.87 1.65
C LEU A 62 10.01 9.83 2.13
N ASP A 63 11.26 9.37 2.09
CA ASP A 63 12.40 10.17 2.49
C ASP A 63 13.38 10.12 1.32
N GLY A 64 13.42 11.20 0.54
CA GLY A 64 14.14 11.20 -0.72
C GLY A 64 13.49 10.21 -1.68
N ASP A 65 14.22 9.17 -2.05
CA ASP A 65 13.67 8.11 -2.90
C ASP A 65 13.49 6.80 -2.14
N VAL A 66 13.52 6.86 -0.82
CA VAL A 66 13.39 5.67 0.04
C VAL A 66 12.03 5.68 0.72
N LEU A 67 11.30 4.60 0.52
CA LEU A 67 9.94 4.48 1.03
C LEU A 67 9.89 3.44 2.16
N SER A 68 9.20 3.80 3.24
CA SER A 68 8.87 2.87 4.32
C SER A 68 7.36 2.74 4.36
N VAL A 69 6.87 1.51 4.51
CA VAL A 69 5.44 1.21 4.40
C VAL A 69 4.99 0.40 5.62
N ALA A 70 3.81 0.72 6.12
CA ALA A 70 3.13 -0.10 7.11
C ALA A 70 1.69 -0.30 6.62
N VAL A 71 1.25 -1.54 6.53
CA VAL A 71 -0.07 -1.83 5.99
C VAL A 71 -0.75 -2.90 6.82
N GLY A 72 -2.05 -2.70 7.07
CA GLY A 72 -2.88 -3.69 7.72
C GLY A 72 -3.68 -4.44 6.67
N ILE A 73 -3.74 -5.75 6.77
CA ILE A 73 -4.42 -6.56 5.77
C ILE A 73 -5.46 -7.46 6.41
N VAL A 74 -6.40 -7.89 5.59
CA VAL A 74 -7.40 -8.89 5.96
C VAL A 74 -7.09 -10.14 5.15
N LEU A 75 -7.01 -11.27 5.82
CA LEU A 75 -6.70 -12.54 5.17
C LEU A 75 -7.94 -13.35 4.93
N GLU A 76 -7.88 -14.19 3.91
CA GLU A 76 -8.88 -15.23 3.72
C GLU A 76 -8.70 -16.29 4.80
N GLN A 77 -9.79 -16.99 5.09
CA GLN A 77 -9.86 -17.94 6.20
C GLN A 77 -8.75 -18.99 6.19
N ASP A 78 -8.42 -19.49 5.02
CA ASP A 78 -7.48 -20.60 4.90
C ASP A 78 -6.04 -20.15 4.64
N ALA A 79 -5.79 -18.86 4.63
CA ALA A 79 -4.47 -18.34 4.30
C ALA A 79 -3.52 -18.46 5.49
N SER A 80 -2.26 -18.73 5.19
CA SER A 80 -1.22 -18.72 6.20
C SER A 80 -0.80 -17.27 6.44
N ALA A 81 -0.89 -16.82 7.68
CA ALA A 81 -0.54 -15.44 8.01
C ALA A 81 0.93 -15.17 7.72
N VAL A 82 1.81 -16.12 8.04
CA VAL A 82 3.25 -15.93 7.87
C VAL A 82 3.60 -15.87 6.38
N GLU A 83 3.19 -16.87 5.62
CA GLU A 83 3.52 -16.93 4.20
C GLU A 83 2.90 -15.79 3.42
N THR A 84 1.63 -15.49 3.72
CA THR A 84 0.92 -14.43 3.01
C THR A 84 1.56 -13.07 3.30
N SER A 85 1.94 -12.82 4.56
CA SER A 85 2.59 -11.57 4.91
C SER A 85 3.93 -11.40 4.19
N GLU A 86 4.69 -12.48 4.05
CA GLU A 86 5.94 -12.43 3.32
C GLU A 86 5.72 -12.11 1.85
N LYS A 87 4.69 -12.70 1.26
CA LYS A 87 4.35 -12.42 -0.13
C LYS A 87 3.89 -10.99 -0.33
N VAL A 88 3.15 -10.46 0.63
CA VAL A 88 2.73 -9.06 0.59
C VAL A 88 3.96 -8.14 0.63
N GLN A 89 4.90 -8.41 1.51
CA GLN A 89 6.12 -7.63 1.59
C GLN A 89 6.87 -7.63 0.26
N GLU A 90 7.04 -8.79 -0.33
CA GLU A 90 7.71 -8.93 -1.61
C GLU A 90 6.97 -8.20 -2.72
N SER A 91 5.65 -8.36 -2.75
CA SER A 91 4.83 -7.74 -3.77
C SER A 91 4.92 -6.22 -3.71
N ILE A 92 4.88 -5.66 -2.51
CA ILE A 92 4.98 -4.21 -2.35
C ILE A 92 6.35 -3.71 -2.82
N LYS A 93 7.41 -4.38 -2.39
CA LYS A 93 8.76 -3.99 -2.80
C LYS A 93 8.92 -4.01 -4.31
N GLU A 94 8.45 -5.07 -4.92
CA GLU A 94 8.57 -5.27 -6.35
C GLU A 94 7.77 -4.24 -7.13
N GLN A 95 6.52 -4.05 -6.76
CA GLN A 95 5.65 -3.12 -7.47
C GLN A 95 6.11 -1.68 -7.31
N VAL A 96 6.49 -1.28 -6.10
CA VAL A 96 6.94 0.08 -5.87
C VAL A 96 8.22 0.35 -6.66
N GLN A 97 9.15 -0.59 -6.65
CA GLN A 97 10.40 -0.41 -7.36
C GLN A 97 10.16 -0.38 -8.87
N ASN A 98 9.36 -1.30 -9.39
CA ASN A 98 9.15 -1.41 -10.83
C ASN A 98 8.29 -0.28 -11.40
N VAL A 99 7.27 0.14 -10.66
CA VAL A 99 6.34 1.13 -11.17
C VAL A 99 6.81 2.55 -10.86
N LEU A 100 7.33 2.77 -9.65
CA LEU A 100 7.66 4.11 -9.21
C LEU A 100 9.15 4.40 -9.16
N GLY A 101 9.98 3.38 -9.27
CA GLY A 101 11.42 3.57 -9.21
C GLY A 101 11.93 3.94 -7.83
N LEU A 102 11.13 3.70 -6.79
CA LEU A 102 11.53 4.01 -5.42
C LEU A 102 12.16 2.80 -4.75
N THR A 103 13.09 3.07 -3.85
CA THR A 103 13.65 2.01 -3.02
C THR A 103 12.76 1.81 -1.80
N VAL A 104 12.44 0.57 -1.49
CA VAL A 104 11.63 0.27 -0.31
C VAL A 104 12.56 -0.24 0.79
N ALA A 105 12.66 0.53 1.87
CA ALA A 105 13.53 0.18 2.97
C ALA A 105 12.88 -0.78 3.95
N LYS A 106 11.58 -0.65 4.15
CA LYS A 106 10.89 -1.39 5.19
C LYS A 106 9.42 -1.55 4.82
N VAL A 107 8.90 -2.76 5.00
CA VAL A 107 7.47 -3.02 4.86
C VAL A 107 7.02 -3.77 6.09
N ASN A 108 6.15 -3.16 6.88
CA ASN A 108 5.51 -3.80 8.02
C ASN A 108 4.12 -4.22 7.60
N VAL A 109 3.83 -5.51 7.72
CA VAL A 109 2.52 -6.04 7.39
C VAL A 109 1.87 -6.53 8.67
N ASN A 110 0.68 -6.01 8.95
CA ASN A 110 -0.08 -6.40 10.13
C ASN A 110 -1.35 -7.09 9.69
N VAL A 111 -1.56 -8.31 10.17
CA VAL A 111 -2.80 -9.02 9.89
C VAL A 111 -3.81 -8.55 10.92
N LEU A 112 -4.81 -7.81 10.48
CA LEU A 112 -5.77 -7.17 11.37
C LEU A 112 -7.07 -7.95 11.47
N ASP A 113 -7.34 -8.81 10.50
CA ASP A 113 -8.58 -9.58 10.52
C ASP A 113 -8.45 -10.80 9.62
N ILE A 114 -9.30 -11.76 9.86
CA ILE A 114 -9.44 -12.95 9.01
C ILE A 114 -10.90 -13.03 8.62
N ASP A 115 -11.15 -13.16 7.34
CA ASP A 115 -12.50 -13.21 6.80
C ASP A 115 -13.07 -14.61 6.97
N VAL A 116 -13.89 -14.81 7.98
CA VAL A 116 -14.49 -16.11 8.28
C VAL A 116 -15.96 -16.17 7.93
#